data_9534362538a15db6f09e26a22f133343
#
_entry.id   9534362538a15db6f09e26a22f133343
#
_cell.length_a   1.000
_cell.length_b   1.000
_cell.length_c   1.000
_cell.angle_alpha   90.00
_cell.angle_beta   90.00
_cell.angle_gamma   90.00
#
_symmetry.space_group_name_H-M   'P 1'
#
loop_
_entity.id
_entity.type
_entity.pdbx_description
1 polymer ?
#
loop_
_entity_poly.entity_id
_entity_poly.type
_entity_poly.pdbx_seq_one_letter_code
_entity_poly.pdbx_strand_id
1 'polypeptide(L)'
;MDRKRYGRLILLLLIIAIIAVIVAVWALFFKDSTEIIMPDRVPSVDENIEKLPNDNNQKNEAPADGGAVTLTFSKDVTIENGKAELYFANPGKSTHDIVLQIIIRDTVIAQSGSIAPGNQIKSLDLAENVDEMLRKGEYDGRFMVYYYDKQNGEKAVLNTEIPVNISVK
;
A
#
# COMPACT_ATOMS: atom_id res chain seq x y z
N MET A 1 27.55 -55.05 10.03
CA MET A 1 26.67 -53.84 10.05
C MET A 1 27.19 -52.88 9.03
N ASP A 2 26.36 -52.60 7.95
CA ASP A 2 26.84 -52.11 6.65
C ASP A 2 27.27 -50.64 6.65
N ARG A 3 28.54 -50.34 6.48
CA ARG A 3 29.11 -48.99 6.27
C ARG A 3 28.37 -48.21 5.18
N LYS A 4 27.84 -48.86 4.16
CA LYS A 4 27.07 -48.24 3.05
C LYS A 4 25.69 -47.72 3.52
N ARG A 5 25.06 -48.34 4.52
CA ARG A 5 23.78 -47.84 5.06
C ARG A 5 23.97 -46.61 5.93
N TYR A 6 25.02 -46.56 6.74
CA TYR A 6 25.37 -45.36 7.52
C TYR A 6 25.74 -44.15 6.65
N GLY A 7 26.50 -44.37 5.58
CA GLY A 7 26.83 -43.30 4.66
C GLY A 7 25.60 -42.68 3.99
N ARG A 8 24.59 -43.49 3.59
CA ARG A 8 23.35 -43.01 3.02
C ARG A 8 22.49 -42.27 4.07
N LEU A 9 22.48 -42.73 5.31
CA LEU A 9 21.74 -42.06 6.38
C LEU A 9 22.33 -40.68 6.72
N ILE A 10 23.66 -40.60 6.81
CA ILE A 10 24.39 -39.35 7.05
C ILE A 10 24.14 -38.36 5.90
N LEU A 11 24.18 -38.80 4.65
CA LEU A 11 23.90 -37.97 3.48
C LEU A 11 22.46 -37.40 3.50
N LEU A 12 21.50 -38.25 3.89
CA LEU A 12 20.09 -37.84 3.96
C LEU A 12 19.87 -36.83 5.09
N LEU A 13 20.49 -37.00 6.23
CA LEU A 13 20.44 -36.02 7.32
C LEU A 13 21.08 -34.69 6.95
N LEU A 14 22.17 -34.72 6.17
CA LEU A 14 22.85 -33.51 5.69
C LEU A 14 22.00 -32.73 4.71
N ILE A 15 21.29 -33.42 3.80
CA ILE A 15 20.34 -32.80 2.89
C ILE A 15 19.18 -32.16 3.65
N ILE A 16 18.61 -32.83 4.62
CA ILE A 16 17.53 -32.29 5.48
C ILE A 16 18.00 -31.04 6.22
N ALA A 17 19.21 -31.07 6.78
CA ALA A 17 19.79 -29.92 7.47
C ALA A 17 19.97 -28.70 6.53
N ILE A 18 20.45 -28.93 5.31
CA ILE A 18 20.60 -27.86 4.30
C ILE A 18 19.23 -27.27 3.92
N ILE A 19 18.22 -28.13 3.68
CA ILE A 19 16.86 -27.66 3.38
C ILE A 19 16.29 -26.86 4.55
N ALA A 20 16.48 -27.31 5.78
CA ALA A 20 16.02 -26.60 6.98
C ALA A 20 16.67 -25.21 7.12
N VAL A 21 17.97 -25.09 6.82
CA VAL A 21 18.69 -23.81 6.80
C VAL A 21 18.14 -22.89 5.70
N ILE A 22 17.92 -23.40 4.49
CA ILE A 22 17.36 -22.63 3.37
C ILE A 22 15.96 -22.11 3.74
N VAL A 23 15.11 -22.96 4.32
CA VAL A 23 13.75 -22.57 4.76
C VAL A 23 13.82 -21.55 5.89
N ALA A 24 14.73 -21.70 6.84
CA ALA A 24 14.91 -20.75 7.94
C ALA A 24 15.40 -19.38 7.43
N VAL A 25 16.37 -19.36 6.51
CA VAL A 25 16.86 -18.14 5.86
C VAL A 25 15.73 -17.51 5.07
N TRP A 26 15.00 -18.29 4.26
CA TRP A 26 13.85 -17.81 3.50
C TRP A 26 12.78 -17.21 4.43
N ALA A 27 12.44 -17.87 5.53
CA ALA A 27 11.47 -17.37 6.52
C ALA A 27 11.93 -16.07 7.21
N LEU A 28 13.24 -15.86 7.42
CA LEU A 28 13.78 -14.62 7.97
C LEU A 28 13.73 -13.46 6.97
N PHE A 29 13.99 -13.71 5.69
CA PHE A 29 13.97 -12.69 4.65
C PHE A 29 12.57 -12.38 4.10
N PHE A 30 11.60 -13.28 4.23
CA PHE A 30 10.22 -13.08 3.73
C PHE A 30 9.18 -12.90 4.84
N LYS A 31 9.60 -12.77 6.10
CA LYS A 31 8.68 -12.61 7.23
C LYS A 31 8.29 -11.16 7.50
N ASP A 32 8.96 -10.20 6.87
CA ASP A 32 8.65 -8.78 6.98
C ASP A 32 7.85 -8.28 5.78
N SER A 33 6.74 -8.93 5.45
CA SER A 33 5.63 -8.18 4.89
C SER A 33 5.06 -7.37 6.07
N THR A 34 5.50 -6.15 6.20
CA THR A 34 4.90 -5.18 7.12
C THR A 34 3.47 -4.98 6.64
N GLU A 35 2.52 -5.77 7.17
CA GLU A 35 1.12 -5.39 7.12
C GLU A 35 1.05 -4.06 7.86
N ILE A 36 1.06 -2.97 7.12
CA ILE A 36 0.78 -1.66 7.68
C ILE A 36 -0.70 -1.70 8.06
N ILE A 37 -0.96 -2.06 9.31
CA ILE A 37 -2.31 -2.09 9.87
C ILE A 37 -2.80 -0.64 9.87
N MET A 38 -3.83 -0.37 9.06
CA MET A 38 -4.45 0.95 9.04
C MET A 38 -5.06 1.25 10.40
N PRO A 39 -4.71 2.40 11.00
CA PRO A 39 -5.23 2.77 12.31
C PRO A 39 -6.76 2.93 12.27
N ASP A 40 -7.43 2.66 13.39
CA ASP A 40 -8.88 2.85 13.53
C ASP A 40 -9.29 4.32 13.51
N ARG A 41 -8.35 5.23 13.71
CA ARG A 41 -8.56 6.68 13.64
C ARG A 41 -7.75 7.30 12.51
N VAL A 42 -8.30 8.37 11.95
CA VAL A 42 -7.66 9.13 10.87
C VAL A 42 -6.24 9.54 11.24
N PRO A 43 -5.23 9.22 10.42
CA PRO A 43 -3.85 9.65 10.64
C PRO A 43 -3.69 11.16 10.39
N SER A 44 -2.50 11.68 10.68
CA SER A 44 -2.13 13.06 10.35
C SER A 44 -2.31 13.35 8.86
N VAL A 45 -2.53 14.62 8.54
CA VAL A 45 -2.64 15.10 7.15
C VAL A 45 -1.33 14.79 6.41
N ASP A 46 -1.45 14.38 5.14
CA ASP A 46 -0.28 14.11 4.28
C ASP A 46 0.52 15.39 4.01
N GLU A 47 1.84 15.29 4.03
CA GLU A 47 2.74 16.43 3.83
C GLU A 47 2.77 16.88 2.36
N ASN A 48 2.47 15.97 1.41
CA ASN A 48 2.48 16.23 -0.03
C ASN A 48 1.11 16.68 -0.56
N ILE A 49 0.20 17.10 0.33
CA ILE A 49 -1.16 17.45 -0.05
C ILE A 49 -1.20 18.80 -0.75
N GLU A 50 -1.95 18.88 -1.84
CA GLU A 50 -2.25 20.09 -2.57
C GLU A 50 -3.76 20.32 -2.65
N LYS A 51 -4.19 21.56 -2.73
CA LYS A 51 -5.60 21.86 -3.04
C LYS A 51 -5.93 21.47 -4.48
N LEU A 52 -7.07 20.83 -4.64
CA LEU A 52 -7.58 20.50 -5.97
C LEU A 52 -7.96 21.79 -6.72
N PRO A 53 -7.32 22.10 -7.88
CA PRO A 53 -7.66 23.28 -8.64
C PRO A 53 -9.09 23.16 -9.21
N ASN A 54 -9.84 24.27 -9.17
CA ASN A 54 -11.22 24.35 -9.67
C ASN A 54 -12.25 23.43 -9.01
N ASP A 55 -11.96 22.95 -7.82
CA ASP A 55 -12.96 22.27 -7.01
C ASP A 55 -13.98 23.33 -6.53
N ASN A 56 -15.11 23.39 -7.22
CA ASN A 56 -16.23 24.28 -6.86
C ASN A 56 -16.84 23.74 -5.55
N ASN A 57 -16.20 24.02 -4.42
CA ASN A 57 -16.51 23.66 -3.03
C ASN A 57 -18.03 23.56 -2.69
N GLN A 58 -18.79 22.85 -3.49
CA GLN A 58 -20.14 22.42 -3.11
C GLN A 58 -19.95 21.33 -2.07
N LYS A 59 -19.83 21.75 -0.81
CA LYS A 59 -19.94 20.83 0.33
C LYS A 59 -21.29 20.15 0.23
N ASN A 60 -21.29 18.90 -0.18
CA ASN A 60 -22.46 18.08 0.06
C ASN A 60 -22.47 17.75 1.56
N GLU A 61 -23.52 18.16 2.24
CA GLU A 61 -23.80 17.60 3.56
C GLU A 61 -24.10 16.12 3.35
N ALA A 62 -23.44 15.27 4.13
CA ALA A 62 -23.73 13.85 4.09
C ALA A 62 -25.19 13.61 4.40
N PRO A 63 -25.93 12.80 3.62
CA PRO A 63 -27.24 12.34 4.01
C PRO A 63 -27.15 11.68 5.39
N ALA A 64 -28.21 11.77 6.18
CA ALA A 64 -28.25 11.24 7.55
C ALA A 64 -27.92 9.73 7.65
N ASP A 65 -28.04 8.99 6.54
CA ASP A 65 -27.90 7.53 6.49
C ASP A 65 -26.73 7.04 5.60
N GLY A 66 -25.76 7.88 5.23
CA GLY A 66 -24.60 7.45 4.45
C GLY A 66 -23.86 8.57 3.75
N GLY A 67 -22.54 8.42 3.64
CA GLY A 67 -21.66 9.33 2.93
C GLY A 67 -21.47 8.90 1.50
N ALA A 68 -21.32 9.88 0.59
CA ALA A 68 -20.88 9.64 -0.77
C ALA A 68 -19.38 9.99 -0.88
N VAL A 69 -18.58 9.10 -1.46
CA VAL A 69 -17.20 9.36 -1.80
C VAL A 69 -17.06 9.39 -3.30
N THR A 70 -16.42 10.44 -3.79
CA THR A 70 -16.00 10.54 -5.20
C THR A 70 -14.49 10.57 -5.21
N LEU A 71 -13.90 9.77 -6.09
CA LEU A 71 -12.46 9.71 -6.28
C LEU A 71 -12.11 10.13 -7.71
N THR A 72 -11.00 10.83 -7.89
CA THR A 72 -10.42 11.10 -9.20
C THR A 72 -8.96 10.67 -9.16
N PHE A 73 -8.54 9.84 -10.12
CA PHE A 73 -7.20 9.25 -10.10
C PHE A 73 -6.71 8.90 -11.50
N SER A 74 -5.37 8.79 -11.65
CA SER A 74 -4.74 8.11 -12.79
C SER A 74 -4.52 6.64 -12.43
N LYS A 75 -4.65 5.76 -13.42
CA LYS A 75 -4.28 4.34 -13.27
C LYS A 75 -2.80 4.07 -13.47
N ASP A 76 -2.04 5.06 -13.94
CA ASP A 76 -0.62 4.93 -14.19
C ASP A 76 0.15 5.60 -13.06
N VAL A 77 1.07 4.85 -12.47
CA VAL A 77 1.98 5.26 -11.40
C VAL A 77 3.41 5.07 -11.90
N THR A 78 4.27 6.06 -11.71
CA THR A 78 5.69 5.95 -12.02
C THR A 78 6.50 5.99 -10.74
N ILE A 79 7.38 4.99 -10.54
CA ILE A 79 8.32 4.97 -9.43
C ILE A 79 9.69 5.41 -9.92
N GLU A 80 10.19 6.49 -9.34
CA GLU A 80 11.49 7.06 -9.65
C GLU A 80 12.05 7.82 -8.44
N ASN A 81 13.35 7.69 -8.18
CA ASN A 81 14.07 8.43 -7.13
C ASN A 81 13.46 8.28 -5.71
N GLY A 82 12.98 7.08 -5.36
CA GLY A 82 12.37 6.82 -4.03
C GLY A 82 10.97 7.37 -3.87
N LYS A 83 10.32 7.80 -4.94
CA LYS A 83 8.95 8.34 -4.94
C LYS A 83 8.06 7.62 -5.94
N ALA A 84 6.79 7.51 -5.58
CA ALA A 84 5.73 7.11 -6.49
C ALA A 84 5.01 8.37 -7.01
N GLU A 85 5.21 8.69 -8.28
CA GLU A 85 4.51 9.76 -8.99
C GLU A 85 3.15 9.24 -9.46
N LEU A 86 2.08 9.91 -9.08
CA LEU A 86 0.70 9.51 -9.31
C LEU A 86 -0.21 10.74 -9.42
N TYR A 87 -1.46 10.51 -9.71
CA TYR A 87 -2.51 11.50 -9.51
C TYR A 87 -3.67 10.86 -8.75
N PHE A 88 -3.96 11.39 -7.57
CA PHE A 88 -5.08 10.93 -6.77
C PHE A 88 -5.72 12.10 -6.02
N ALA A 89 -7.04 12.26 -6.16
CA ALA A 89 -7.76 13.36 -5.57
C ALA A 89 -9.02 12.90 -4.84
N ASN A 90 -9.30 13.56 -3.73
CA ASN A 90 -10.53 13.47 -2.97
C ASN A 90 -11.35 14.77 -3.19
N PRO A 91 -12.24 14.83 -4.20
CA PRO A 91 -13.00 16.02 -4.52
C PRO A 91 -13.83 16.56 -3.34
N GLY A 92 -14.07 17.87 -3.33
CA GLY A 92 -14.75 18.56 -2.22
C GLY A 92 -16.16 18.10 -1.91
N LYS A 93 -16.81 17.41 -2.87
CA LYS A 93 -18.12 16.79 -2.68
C LYS A 93 -18.07 15.47 -1.87
N SER A 94 -16.88 14.92 -1.60
CA SER A 94 -16.72 13.76 -0.75
C SER A 94 -17.01 14.11 0.69
N THR A 95 -17.54 13.13 1.44
CA THR A 95 -17.93 13.29 2.85
C THR A 95 -16.92 12.70 3.83
N HIS A 96 -15.92 11.96 3.33
CA HIS A 96 -14.92 11.28 4.14
C HIS A 96 -13.52 11.79 3.83
N ASP A 97 -12.67 11.75 4.83
CA ASP A 97 -11.24 11.79 4.62
C ASP A 97 -10.78 10.43 4.10
N ILE A 98 -9.72 10.40 3.30
CA ILE A 98 -9.21 9.15 2.75
C ILE A 98 -7.73 8.97 3.05
N VAL A 99 -7.30 7.71 3.11
CA VAL A 99 -5.89 7.32 3.11
C VAL A 99 -5.67 6.36 1.97
N LEU A 100 -4.62 6.59 1.19
CA LEU A 100 -4.25 5.80 0.03
C LEU A 100 -3.04 4.93 0.35
N GLN A 101 -3.12 3.65 0.05
CA GLN A 101 -1.97 2.75 -0.04
C GLN A 101 -1.75 2.34 -1.50
N ILE A 102 -0.49 2.21 -1.90
CA ILE A 102 -0.07 1.61 -3.16
C ILE A 102 0.50 0.24 -2.84
N ILE A 103 -0.02 -0.80 -3.47
CA ILE A 103 0.33 -2.19 -3.19
C ILE A 103 0.78 -2.85 -4.48
N ILE A 104 1.96 -3.50 -4.44
CA ILE A 104 2.45 -4.42 -5.48
C ILE A 104 2.46 -5.82 -4.88
N ARG A 105 1.77 -6.77 -5.52
CA ARG A 105 1.52 -8.12 -4.98
C ARG A 105 0.81 -7.97 -3.62
N ASP A 106 1.46 -8.32 -2.52
CA ASP A 106 0.89 -8.19 -1.17
C ASP A 106 1.72 -7.25 -0.27
N THR A 107 2.57 -6.42 -0.90
CA THR A 107 3.45 -5.49 -0.18
C THR A 107 2.97 -4.06 -0.39
N VAL A 108 2.75 -3.33 0.71
CA VAL A 108 2.51 -1.89 0.67
C VAL A 108 3.82 -1.19 0.36
N ILE A 109 3.88 -0.51 -0.78
CA ILE A 109 5.09 0.18 -1.26
C ILE A 109 5.09 1.67 -0.95
N ALA A 110 3.92 2.28 -0.76
CA ALA A 110 3.76 3.66 -0.33
C ALA A 110 2.42 3.83 0.37
N GLN A 111 2.34 4.79 1.29
CA GLN A 111 1.12 5.14 1.99
C GLN A 111 1.04 6.63 2.20
N SER A 112 -0.14 7.21 1.97
CA SER A 112 -0.40 8.61 2.29
C SER A 112 -0.76 8.81 3.76
N GLY A 113 -0.65 10.03 4.23
CA GLY A 113 -1.42 10.53 5.35
C GLY A 113 -2.89 10.74 4.97
N SER A 114 -3.62 11.50 5.78
CA SER A 114 -5.02 11.83 5.50
C SER A 114 -5.15 12.84 4.36
N ILE A 115 -6.03 12.58 3.41
CA ILE A 115 -6.38 13.44 2.28
C ILE A 115 -7.83 13.87 2.47
N ALA A 116 -8.04 15.07 3.00
CA ALA A 116 -9.37 15.63 3.20
C ALA A 116 -10.05 15.99 1.86
N PRO A 117 -11.40 16.08 1.82
CA PRO A 117 -12.12 16.55 0.64
C PRO A 117 -11.62 17.90 0.13
N GLY A 118 -11.52 18.04 -1.20
CA GLY A 118 -10.98 19.21 -1.87
C GLY A 118 -9.46 19.20 -2.05
N ASN A 119 -8.81 18.07 -1.74
CA ASN A 119 -7.37 17.94 -1.86
C ASN A 119 -6.95 16.79 -2.79
N GLN A 120 -5.69 16.88 -3.24
CA GLN A 120 -5.05 15.90 -4.10
C GLN A 120 -3.62 15.61 -3.65
N ILE A 121 -3.08 14.53 -4.12
CA ILE A 121 -1.65 14.18 -4.04
C ILE A 121 -1.13 13.81 -5.43
N LYS A 122 0.14 14.13 -5.70
CA LYS A 122 0.81 13.83 -6.97
C LYS A 122 2.04 12.96 -6.80
N SER A 123 2.53 12.87 -5.58
CA SER A 123 3.64 11.97 -5.24
C SER A 123 3.52 11.45 -3.82
N LEU A 124 4.07 10.26 -3.57
CA LEU A 124 4.24 9.66 -2.26
C LEU A 124 5.66 9.14 -2.13
N ASP A 125 6.24 9.29 -0.95
CA ASP A 125 7.50 8.65 -0.63
C ASP A 125 7.30 7.13 -0.51
N LEU A 126 8.27 6.36 -1.02
CA LEU A 126 8.23 4.92 -0.85
C LEU A 126 8.48 4.55 0.61
N ALA A 127 7.88 3.44 1.04
CA ALA A 127 8.20 2.84 2.33
C ALA A 127 9.67 2.41 2.39
N GLU A 128 10.21 2.29 3.59
CA GLU A 128 11.61 1.91 3.79
C GLU A 128 11.97 0.60 3.07
N ASN A 129 13.13 0.58 2.43
CA ASN A 129 13.71 -0.55 1.70
C ASN A 129 12.93 -1.03 0.46
N VAL A 130 11.87 -0.35 0.04
CA VAL A 130 11.06 -0.73 -1.13
C VAL A 130 11.82 -0.49 -2.43
N ASP A 131 12.56 0.60 -2.54
CA ASP A 131 13.39 0.94 -3.71
C ASP A 131 14.50 -0.11 -3.97
N GLU A 132 15.02 -0.75 -2.92
CA GLU A 132 15.98 -1.86 -3.05
C GLU A 132 15.31 -3.17 -3.53
N MET A 133 14.02 -3.35 -3.25
CA MET A 133 13.26 -4.54 -3.62
C MET A 133 12.69 -4.48 -5.04
N LEU A 134 12.40 -3.28 -5.55
CA LEU A 134 11.81 -3.10 -6.86
C LEU A 134 12.89 -3.00 -7.93
N ARG A 135 12.76 -3.84 -8.96
CA ARG A 135 13.59 -3.77 -10.16
C ARG A 135 12.89 -2.92 -11.22
N LYS A 136 13.68 -2.30 -12.11
CA LYS A 136 13.13 -1.59 -13.28
C LYS A 136 12.21 -2.48 -14.08
N GLY A 137 11.06 -1.97 -14.46
CA GLY A 137 10.05 -2.73 -15.23
C GLY A 137 8.62 -2.33 -14.89
N GLU A 138 7.69 -3.05 -15.47
CA GLU A 138 6.25 -2.86 -15.30
C GLU A 138 5.70 -3.86 -14.27
N TYR A 139 4.79 -3.38 -13.43
CA TYR A 139 4.15 -4.17 -12.38
C TYR A 139 2.65 -3.90 -12.38
N ASP A 140 1.88 -4.95 -12.17
CA ASP A 140 0.48 -4.83 -11.78
C ASP A 140 0.42 -4.49 -10.29
N GLY A 141 -0.22 -3.38 -9.99
CA GLY A 141 -0.43 -2.92 -8.63
C GLY A 141 -1.88 -2.60 -8.34
N ARG A 142 -2.14 -2.16 -7.13
CA ARG A 142 -3.46 -1.66 -6.75
C ARG A 142 -3.36 -0.51 -5.77
N PHE A 143 -4.29 0.41 -5.87
CA PHE A 143 -4.61 1.35 -4.81
C PHE A 143 -5.57 0.68 -3.84
N MET A 144 -5.29 0.80 -2.55
CA MET A 144 -6.22 0.50 -1.48
C MET A 144 -6.60 1.81 -0.81
N VAL A 145 -7.88 2.16 -0.87
CA VAL A 145 -8.41 3.42 -0.34
C VAL A 145 -9.21 3.14 0.91
N TYR A 146 -8.80 3.73 2.01
CA TYR A 146 -9.49 3.66 3.29
C TYR A 146 -10.22 4.97 3.54
N TYR A 147 -11.40 4.89 4.11
CA TYR A 147 -12.27 6.02 4.39
C TYR A 147 -12.38 6.25 5.89
N TYR A 148 -12.38 7.52 6.28
CA TYR A 148 -12.51 7.94 7.65
C TYR A 148 -13.63 8.95 7.75
N ASP A 149 -14.53 8.75 8.73
CA ASP A 149 -15.60 9.68 9.02
C ASP A 149 -15.03 11.02 9.50
N LYS A 150 -15.48 12.10 8.90
CA LYS A 150 -14.94 13.44 9.15
C LYS A 150 -15.35 14.01 10.51
N GLN A 151 -16.42 13.49 11.12
CA GLN A 151 -16.95 14.01 12.39
C GLN A 151 -16.28 13.36 13.60
N ASN A 152 -16.08 12.04 13.55
CA ASN A 152 -15.51 11.28 14.66
C ASN A 152 -14.07 10.76 14.38
N GLY A 153 -13.62 10.82 13.12
CA GLY A 153 -12.31 10.33 12.69
C GLY A 153 -12.17 8.81 12.69
N GLU A 154 -13.28 8.07 12.77
CA GLU A 154 -13.28 6.61 12.79
C GLU A 154 -13.17 6.04 11.37
N LYS A 155 -12.44 4.92 11.24
CA LYS A 155 -12.31 4.21 9.99
C LYS A 155 -13.62 3.54 9.59
N ALA A 156 -14.06 3.76 8.35
CA ALA A 156 -15.21 3.06 7.79
C ALA A 156 -14.91 1.55 7.62
N VAL A 157 -15.95 0.73 7.69
CA VAL A 157 -15.85 -0.73 7.50
C VAL A 157 -15.47 -1.07 6.07
N LEU A 158 -15.89 -0.24 5.09
CA LEU A 158 -15.61 -0.46 3.67
C LEU A 158 -14.30 0.19 3.26
N ASN A 159 -13.62 -0.44 2.32
CA ASN A 159 -12.48 0.10 1.58
C ASN A 159 -12.71 -0.10 0.07
N THR A 160 -11.90 0.56 -0.74
CA THR A 160 -11.97 0.41 -2.21
C THR A 160 -10.62 -0.04 -2.74
N GLU A 161 -10.63 -1.08 -3.55
CA GLU A 161 -9.46 -1.58 -4.28
C GLU A 161 -9.56 -1.18 -5.75
N ILE A 162 -8.49 -0.59 -6.30
CA ILE A 162 -8.45 -0.08 -7.68
C ILE A 162 -7.18 -0.61 -8.34
N PRO A 163 -7.27 -1.43 -9.40
CA PRO A 163 -6.10 -1.89 -10.14
C PRO A 163 -5.40 -0.73 -10.86
N VAL A 164 -4.07 -0.71 -10.81
CA VAL A 164 -3.20 0.31 -11.43
C VAL A 164 -1.98 -0.33 -12.07
N ASN A 165 -1.41 0.36 -13.07
CA ASN A 165 -0.15 0.00 -13.71
C ASN A 165 0.99 0.78 -13.06
N ILE A 166 2.06 0.11 -12.69
CA ILE A 166 3.21 0.74 -12.02
C ILE A 166 4.46 0.52 -12.85
N SER A 167 5.08 1.62 -13.27
CA SER A 167 6.34 1.63 -14.03
C SER A 167 7.50 2.05 -13.13
N VAL A 168 8.50 1.19 -12.96
CA VAL A 168 9.71 1.48 -12.17
C VAL A 168 10.85 1.83 -13.13
N LYS A 169 11.43 3.04 -12.97
CA LYS A 169 12.48 3.60 -13.83
C LYS A 169 13.89 3.51 -13.25
#